data_9e501951646e0f908a8036c7dd44f4e7
#
_entry.id   9e501951646e0f908a8036c7dd44f4e7
#
_cell.length_a   1.000
_cell.length_b   1.000
_cell.length_c   1.000
_cell.angle_alpha   90.00
_cell.angle_beta   90.00
_cell.angle_gamma   90.00
#
_symmetry.space_group_name_H-M   'P 1'
#
loop_
_entity.id
_entity.type
_entity.pdbx_description
1 polymer ?
#
loop_
_entity_poly.entity_id
_entity_poly.type
_entity_poly.pdbx_seq_one_letter_code
_entity_poly.pdbx_strand_id
1 'polypeptide(L)'
;QTQMQSDKNIYDGWVNDSDLIGTHFRYGKVESITDLMANEGKAYTSPTLDLKDFIGISFTTAPDGKVYQLPDQQFANLYWFRADWFERPELKAKFKEKYGYELGVPVNWSAYEDIAKFFTEDVKEIDGKRVYGHMDYGKKDPSLGWRFTDAWFSMAGGGDKGLPNGLPVDEWGIRVEDCHPVGSSVTRGGDTNGPAAVYATQKYVDWMRAYAPKEAQGMTFSEAGPVPAQGNIAQQIFWYTAFTADMTKPGLPVVNADGTPKWRMAPSPKGPYWEEGMKLGYQDTGSWTFFKSTPEKQRLAAWLYAQFVTSKTVSLKKTIVGLTPIRESDINSQAMTDLAPKLGGLVEFYRSPARVQWTPTGTNVPDYPRLAQLWWSHIA
;
A
#
# COMPACT_ATOMS: atom_id res chain seq x y z
N GLN A 1 -17.59 3.19 10.29
CA GLN A 1 -18.70 2.24 10.58
C GLN A 1 -19.80 2.90 11.41
N THR A 2 -19.50 3.52 12.55
CA THR A 2 -20.52 4.11 13.45
C THR A 2 -21.42 5.10 12.73
N GLN A 3 -20.87 6.01 11.93
CA GLN A 3 -21.65 7.00 11.16
C GLN A 3 -22.54 6.32 10.12
N MET A 4 -22.01 5.34 9.40
CA MET A 4 -22.76 4.56 8.41
C MET A 4 -23.95 3.81 9.03
N GLN A 5 -23.78 3.26 10.24
CA GLN A 5 -24.81 2.50 10.93
C GLN A 5 -25.83 3.40 11.64
N SER A 6 -25.42 4.57 12.10
CA SER A 6 -26.28 5.47 12.89
C SER A 6 -27.28 6.27 12.06
N ASP A 7 -27.15 6.29 10.73
CA ASP A 7 -27.89 7.17 9.80
C ASP A 7 -27.82 8.67 10.16
N LYS A 8 -26.84 9.05 11.00
CA LYS A 8 -26.56 10.43 11.41
C LYS A 8 -25.21 10.85 10.86
N ASN A 9 -25.23 11.58 9.76
CA ASN A 9 -24.01 12.05 9.12
C ASN A 9 -23.66 13.47 9.59
N ILE A 10 -22.41 13.64 9.97
CA ILE A 10 -21.81 14.96 10.26
C ILE A 10 -20.99 15.49 9.08
N TYR A 11 -20.75 14.65 8.07
CA TYR A 11 -20.03 14.98 6.84
C TYR A 11 -20.82 14.49 5.63
N ASP A 12 -20.73 15.21 4.53
CA ASP A 12 -21.51 14.95 3.30
C ASP A 12 -20.80 13.94 2.37
N GLY A 13 -19.49 13.75 2.53
CA GLY A 13 -18.68 12.77 1.81
C GLY A 13 -17.51 12.30 2.66
N TRP A 14 -17.02 11.10 2.35
CA TRP A 14 -15.95 10.43 3.09
C TRP A 14 -14.89 9.91 2.12
N VAL A 15 -13.63 10.03 2.50
CA VAL A 15 -12.55 9.28 1.85
C VAL A 15 -12.27 8.02 2.68
N ASN A 16 -12.47 6.86 2.06
CA ASN A 16 -12.24 5.54 2.66
C ASN A 16 -11.36 4.71 1.75
N ASP A 17 -10.71 3.71 2.32
CA ASP A 17 -9.91 2.75 1.59
C ASP A 17 -10.80 1.76 0.82
N SER A 18 -10.33 1.26 -0.32
CA SER A 18 -11.08 0.32 -1.16
C SER A 18 -11.21 -1.08 -0.54
N ASP A 19 -10.40 -1.41 0.46
CA ASP A 19 -10.55 -2.61 1.27
C ASP A 19 -11.87 -2.64 2.09
N LEU A 20 -12.60 -1.53 2.16
CA LEU A 20 -13.92 -1.46 2.77
C LEU A 20 -15.09 -1.79 1.82
N ILE A 21 -14.81 -2.15 0.56
CA ILE A 21 -15.86 -2.43 -0.44
C ILE A 21 -16.81 -3.54 0.04
N GLY A 22 -16.29 -4.64 0.56
CA GLY A 22 -17.12 -5.74 1.10
C GLY A 22 -18.01 -5.29 2.25
N THR A 23 -17.49 -4.43 3.14
CA THR A 23 -18.26 -3.82 4.23
C THR A 23 -19.36 -2.90 3.70
N HIS A 24 -19.03 -2.02 2.76
CA HIS A 24 -20.01 -1.10 2.15
C HIS A 24 -21.12 -1.84 1.43
N PHE A 25 -20.78 -2.85 0.65
CA PHE A 25 -21.73 -3.68 -0.09
C PHE A 25 -22.68 -4.43 0.87
N ARG A 26 -22.12 -5.09 1.89
CA ARG A 26 -22.90 -5.87 2.86
C ARG A 26 -23.91 -5.02 3.63
N TYR A 27 -23.50 -3.87 4.13
CA TYR A 27 -24.40 -3.02 4.93
C TYR A 27 -25.42 -2.24 4.09
N GLY A 28 -25.17 -2.08 2.79
CA GLY A 28 -26.10 -1.43 1.87
C GLY A 28 -26.40 0.05 2.16
N LYS A 29 -25.56 0.71 2.96
CA LYS A 29 -25.75 2.11 3.41
C LYS A 29 -25.00 3.12 2.54
N VAL A 30 -24.10 2.66 1.68
CA VAL A 30 -23.33 3.48 0.75
C VAL A 30 -24.04 3.56 -0.57
N GLU A 31 -24.10 4.76 -1.15
CA GLU A 31 -24.64 4.99 -2.49
C GLU A 31 -23.69 4.44 -3.54
N SER A 32 -24.22 3.66 -4.47
CA SER A 32 -23.48 3.24 -5.64
C SER A 32 -23.23 4.43 -6.56
N ILE A 33 -21.98 4.69 -6.92
CA ILE A 33 -21.64 5.72 -7.91
C ILE A 33 -22.27 5.40 -9.26
N THR A 34 -22.34 4.13 -9.62
CA THR A 34 -23.03 3.69 -10.85
C THR A 34 -24.50 4.11 -10.85
N ASP A 35 -25.21 3.88 -9.75
CA ASP A 35 -26.61 4.26 -9.61
C ASP A 35 -26.79 5.79 -9.50
N LEU A 36 -25.90 6.45 -8.74
CA LEU A 36 -25.89 7.91 -8.63
C LEU A 36 -25.79 8.58 -10.01
N MET A 37 -24.85 8.13 -10.83
CA MET A 37 -24.66 8.64 -12.20
C MET A 37 -25.82 8.33 -13.13
N ALA A 38 -26.53 7.22 -12.92
CA ALA A 38 -27.67 6.85 -13.74
C ALA A 38 -28.96 7.60 -13.36
N ASN A 39 -29.09 8.01 -12.10
CA ASN A 39 -30.32 8.58 -11.52
C ASN A 39 -30.14 10.05 -11.09
N GLU A 40 -30.12 10.32 -9.79
CA GLU A 40 -30.15 11.68 -9.23
C GLU A 40 -28.92 12.53 -9.60
N GLY A 41 -27.76 11.90 -9.76
CA GLY A 41 -26.51 12.54 -10.14
C GLY A 41 -26.33 12.75 -11.65
N LYS A 42 -27.23 12.23 -12.48
CA LYS A 42 -27.10 12.24 -13.95
C LYS A 42 -26.84 13.63 -14.53
N ALA A 43 -27.61 14.60 -14.09
CA ALA A 43 -27.47 16.00 -14.55
C ALA A 43 -26.23 16.71 -13.98
N TYR A 44 -25.63 16.15 -12.95
CA TYR A 44 -24.48 16.71 -12.23
C TYR A 44 -23.19 15.91 -12.46
N THR A 45 -23.22 14.90 -13.32
CA THR A 45 -22.03 14.11 -13.68
C THR A 45 -21.34 14.75 -14.87
N SER A 46 -20.06 15.07 -14.69
CA SER A 46 -19.23 15.62 -15.76
C SER A 46 -19.08 14.63 -16.91
N PRO A 47 -19.28 15.04 -18.16
CA PRO A 47 -19.04 14.18 -19.32
C PRO A 47 -17.56 13.79 -19.48
N THR A 48 -16.65 14.50 -18.82
CA THR A 48 -15.21 14.25 -18.85
C THR A 48 -14.70 13.47 -17.62
N LEU A 49 -15.60 12.93 -16.78
CA LEU A 49 -15.21 12.20 -15.56
C LEU A 49 -14.34 10.98 -15.88
N ASP A 50 -14.68 10.22 -16.93
CA ASP A 50 -13.88 9.09 -17.44
C ASP A 50 -13.43 8.11 -16.35
N LEU A 51 -14.38 7.30 -15.86
CA LEU A 51 -14.10 6.33 -14.79
C LEU A 51 -13.02 5.31 -15.17
N LYS A 52 -12.87 4.99 -16.47
CA LYS A 52 -11.89 4.00 -16.93
C LYS A 52 -10.45 4.49 -16.84
N ASP A 53 -10.25 5.79 -16.73
CA ASP A 53 -8.94 6.41 -16.58
C ASP A 53 -8.39 6.32 -15.14
N PHE A 54 -9.22 5.95 -14.18
CA PHE A 54 -8.74 5.75 -12.81
C PHE A 54 -8.00 4.43 -12.64
N ILE A 55 -6.77 4.50 -12.11
CA ILE A 55 -5.89 3.35 -11.88
C ILE A 55 -6.55 2.29 -10.98
N GLY A 56 -7.23 2.72 -9.93
CA GLY A 56 -7.83 1.86 -8.92
C GLY A 56 -9.33 1.60 -9.08
N ILE A 57 -9.92 1.82 -10.26
CA ILE A 57 -11.38 1.69 -10.42
C ILE A 57 -11.88 0.27 -10.16
N SER A 58 -11.11 -0.75 -10.52
CA SER A 58 -11.45 -2.15 -10.23
C SER A 58 -11.49 -2.45 -8.73
N PHE A 59 -10.68 -1.75 -7.93
CA PHE A 59 -10.65 -1.91 -6.47
C PHE A 59 -11.90 -1.33 -5.79
N THR A 60 -12.59 -0.41 -6.46
CA THR A 60 -13.80 0.26 -5.98
C THR A 60 -15.09 -0.33 -6.52
N THR A 61 -14.99 -1.46 -7.22
CA THR A 61 -16.11 -2.20 -7.79
C THR A 61 -16.51 -3.34 -6.86
N ALA A 62 -17.77 -3.37 -6.44
CA ALA A 62 -18.32 -4.40 -5.56
C ALA A 62 -18.70 -5.68 -6.33
N PRO A 63 -19.05 -6.79 -5.62
CA PRO A 63 -19.43 -8.05 -6.25
C PRO A 63 -20.61 -7.97 -7.21
N ASP A 64 -21.50 -6.97 -7.08
CA ASP A 64 -22.61 -6.71 -7.99
C ASP A 64 -22.17 -6.03 -9.31
N GLY A 65 -20.88 -5.79 -9.49
CA GLY A 65 -20.31 -5.11 -10.67
C GLY A 65 -20.47 -3.59 -10.68
N LYS A 66 -21.02 -3.01 -9.62
CA LYS A 66 -21.18 -1.56 -9.52
C LYS A 66 -20.01 -0.90 -8.81
N VAL A 67 -19.65 0.30 -9.23
CA VAL A 67 -18.67 1.16 -8.58
C VAL A 67 -19.31 1.84 -7.38
N TYR A 68 -18.69 1.73 -6.21
CA TYR A 68 -19.19 2.32 -4.95
C TYR A 68 -18.31 3.44 -4.41
N GLN A 69 -17.12 3.62 -4.95
CA GLN A 69 -16.20 4.67 -4.51
C GLN A 69 -15.53 5.32 -5.71
N LEU A 70 -15.26 6.64 -5.63
CA LEU A 70 -14.52 7.38 -6.65
C LEU A 70 -13.06 7.57 -6.21
N PRO A 71 -12.08 6.98 -6.91
CA PRO A 71 -10.67 7.06 -6.51
C PRO A 71 -10.14 8.49 -6.38
N ASP A 72 -9.41 8.78 -5.30
CA ASP A 72 -8.77 10.08 -5.03
C ASP A 72 -7.30 9.95 -4.61
N GLN A 73 -6.90 8.82 -4.05
CA GLN A 73 -5.53 8.55 -3.60
C GLN A 73 -5.13 7.13 -3.99
N GLN A 74 -3.83 6.91 -4.14
CA GLN A 74 -3.27 5.58 -4.39
C GLN A 74 -2.21 5.26 -3.33
N PHE A 75 -2.19 4.00 -2.90
CA PHE A 75 -1.22 3.48 -1.94
C PHE A 75 -0.64 2.18 -2.49
N ALA A 76 0.66 1.98 -2.35
CA ALA A 76 1.28 0.70 -2.63
C ALA A 76 2.46 0.47 -1.70
N ASN A 77 2.60 -0.76 -1.22
CA ASN A 77 3.79 -1.21 -0.53
C ASN A 77 4.83 -1.66 -1.55
N LEU A 78 6.00 -1.05 -1.50
CA LEU A 78 7.13 -1.35 -2.38
C LEU A 78 8.39 -1.59 -1.56
N TYR A 79 9.36 -2.26 -2.14
CA TYR A 79 10.70 -2.33 -1.58
C TYR A 79 11.46 -1.03 -1.87
N TRP A 80 12.15 -0.50 -0.86
CA TRP A 80 12.96 0.72 -0.93
C TRP A 80 14.36 0.45 -0.45
N PHE A 81 15.34 1.04 -1.13
CA PHE A 81 16.74 0.88 -0.78
C PHE A 81 17.56 2.15 -1.04
N ARG A 82 18.63 2.30 -0.29
CA ARG A 82 19.61 3.38 -0.48
C ARG A 82 20.50 3.06 -1.68
N ALA A 83 20.07 3.53 -2.85
CA ALA A 83 20.82 3.28 -4.10
C ALA A 83 22.26 3.80 -4.04
N ASP A 84 22.46 4.95 -3.41
CA ASP A 84 23.79 5.52 -3.21
C ASP A 84 24.73 4.61 -2.38
N TRP A 85 24.20 3.88 -1.40
CA TRP A 85 24.98 2.92 -0.62
C TRP A 85 25.19 1.60 -1.36
N PHE A 86 24.17 1.13 -2.05
CA PHE A 86 24.25 -0.12 -2.82
C PHE A 86 25.24 -0.02 -3.97
N GLU A 87 25.51 1.19 -4.48
CA GLU A 87 26.48 1.43 -5.54
C GLU A 87 27.91 1.70 -5.04
N ARG A 88 28.15 1.80 -3.73
CA ARG A 88 29.51 2.00 -3.18
C ARG A 88 30.39 0.78 -3.43
N PRO A 89 31.54 0.92 -4.14
CA PRO A 89 32.39 -0.22 -4.47
C PRO A 89 32.87 -1.02 -3.24
N GLU A 90 33.20 -0.34 -2.16
CA GLU A 90 33.67 -0.96 -0.92
C GLU A 90 32.57 -1.78 -0.23
N LEU A 91 31.29 -1.34 -0.28
CA LEU A 91 30.17 -2.08 0.27
C LEU A 91 29.82 -3.28 -0.61
N LYS A 92 29.85 -3.12 -1.94
CA LYS A 92 29.66 -4.22 -2.89
C LYS A 92 30.70 -5.32 -2.68
N ALA A 93 31.98 -4.95 -2.60
CA ALA A 93 33.06 -5.91 -2.39
C ALA A 93 32.93 -6.67 -1.08
N LYS A 94 32.66 -5.95 0.03
CA LYS A 94 32.49 -6.55 1.35
C LYS A 94 31.27 -7.48 1.43
N PHE A 95 30.15 -7.08 0.79
CA PHE A 95 28.96 -7.91 0.74
C PHE A 95 29.21 -9.20 -0.07
N LYS A 96 29.79 -9.07 -1.27
CA LYS A 96 30.13 -10.20 -2.13
C LYS A 96 31.10 -11.18 -1.47
N GLU A 97 32.11 -10.69 -0.79
CA GLU A 97 33.05 -11.52 -0.03
C GLU A 97 32.32 -12.36 1.02
N LYS A 98 31.37 -11.76 1.73
CA LYS A 98 30.67 -12.43 2.83
C LYS A 98 29.57 -13.37 2.38
N TYR A 99 28.74 -12.95 1.42
CA TYR A 99 27.53 -13.67 1.02
C TYR A 99 27.64 -14.42 -0.30
N GLY A 100 28.71 -14.18 -1.10
CA GLY A 100 28.97 -14.90 -2.34
C GLY A 100 28.20 -14.42 -3.56
N TYR A 101 27.41 -13.35 -3.44
CA TYR A 101 26.66 -12.72 -4.53
C TYR A 101 26.69 -11.19 -4.45
N GLU A 102 26.26 -10.52 -5.50
CA GLU A 102 26.33 -9.06 -5.58
C GLU A 102 25.29 -8.37 -4.69
N LEU A 103 25.68 -7.26 -4.04
CA LEU A 103 24.74 -6.36 -3.37
C LEU A 103 23.83 -5.69 -4.40
N GLY A 104 22.54 -5.90 -4.29
CA GLY A 104 21.55 -5.35 -5.21
C GLY A 104 20.12 -5.51 -4.68
N VAL A 105 19.12 -5.23 -5.52
CA VAL A 105 17.72 -5.43 -5.16
C VAL A 105 17.46 -6.89 -4.83
N PRO A 106 16.98 -7.22 -3.61
CA PRO A 106 16.74 -8.60 -3.20
C PRO A 106 15.57 -9.20 -3.97
N VAL A 107 15.78 -10.40 -4.53
CA VAL A 107 14.72 -11.14 -5.24
C VAL A 107 13.83 -11.95 -4.30
N ASN A 108 14.31 -12.25 -3.09
CA ASN A 108 13.61 -13.04 -2.09
C ASN A 108 13.92 -12.56 -0.66
N TRP A 109 13.20 -13.11 0.30
CA TRP A 109 13.34 -12.74 1.72
C TRP A 109 14.69 -13.13 2.32
N SER A 110 15.32 -14.20 1.83
CA SER A 110 16.67 -14.56 2.28
C SER A 110 17.69 -13.48 1.92
N ALA A 111 17.66 -13.00 0.67
CA ALA A 111 18.51 -11.90 0.24
C ALA A 111 18.22 -10.59 0.97
N TYR A 112 16.93 -10.31 1.25
CA TYR A 112 16.56 -9.15 2.07
C TYR A 112 17.18 -9.23 3.48
N GLU A 113 17.09 -10.40 4.12
CA GLU A 113 17.66 -10.64 5.46
C GLU A 113 19.18 -10.51 5.46
N ASP A 114 19.88 -11.05 4.46
CA ASP A 114 21.32 -10.90 4.30
C ASP A 114 21.72 -9.42 4.22
N ILE A 115 21.00 -8.63 3.44
CA ILE A 115 21.22 -7.18 3.34
C ILE A 115 20.93 -6.47 4.67
N ALA A 116 19.83 -6.83 5.33
CA ALA A 116 19.47 -6.28 6.63
C ALA A 116 20.57 -6.52 7.68
N LYS A 117 21.04 -7.75 7.75
CA LYS A 117 22.14 -8.16 8.63
C LYS A 117 23.44 -7.45 8.27
N PHE A 118 23.78 -7.42 6.99
CA PHE A 118 25.00 -6.76 6.50
C PHE A 118 25.11 -5.31 6.96
N PHE A 119 24.09 -4.50 6.73
CA PHE A 119 24.14 -3.09 7.14
C PHE A 119 24.11 -2.91 8.65
N THR A 120 23.35 -3.75 9.38
CA THR A 120 23.20 -3.61 10.84
C THR A 120 24.41 -4.12 11.62
N GLU A 121 24.97 -5.27 11.24
CA GLU A 121 25.96 -5.99 12.02
C GLU A 121 27.38 -5.88 11.46
N ASP A 122 27.55 -5.81 10.14
CA ASP A 122 28.86 -5.82 9.49
C ASP A 122 29.36 -4.42 9.13
N VAL A 123 28.48 -3.60 8.56
CA VAL A 123 28.78 -2.20 8.22
C VAL A 123 28.69 -1.34 9.47
N LYS A 124 27.58 -1.40 10.18
CA LYS A 124 27.29 -0.69 11.44
C LYS A 124 27.22 0.83 11.33
N GLU A 125 28.11 1.42 10.57
CA GLU A 125 28.26 2.88 10.46
C GLU A 125 28.63 3.28 9.04
N ILE A 126 28.02 4.36 8.56
CA ILE A 126 28.33 5.01 7.28
C ILE A 126 28.43 6.52 7.53
N ASP A 127 29.52 7.13 7.07
CA ASP A 127 29.76 8.57 7.18
C ASP A 127 29.61 9.09 8.64
N GLY A 128 30.06 8.32 9.64
CA GLY A 128 30.02 8.66 11.06
C GLY A 128 28.64 8.47 11.74
N LYS A 129 27.70 7.81 11.07
CA LYS A 129 26.36 7.57 11.62
C LYS A 129 26.04 6.10 11.70
N ARG A 130 25.47 5.68 12.82
CA ARG A 130 24.90 4.32 12.98
C ARG A 130 23.87 4.06 11.92
N VAL A 131 23.97 2.89 11.25
CA VAL A 131 23.01 2.47 10.23
C VAL A 131 22.30 1.17 10.62
N TYR A 132 21.09 1.03 10.09
CA TYR A 132 20.22 -0.12 10.28
C TYR A 132 19.80 -0.68 8.93
N GLY A 133 19.73 -1.99 8.84
CA GLY A 133 19.40 -2.69 7.61
C GLY A 133 17.91 -2.88 7.38
N HIS A 134 17.06 -2.46 8.30
CA HIS A 134 15.60 -2.60 8.21
C HIS A 134 14.91 -1.45 8.96
N MET A 135 13.70 -1.11 8.54
CA MET A 135 12.80 -0.21 9.23
C MET A 135 11.36 -0.67 9.04
N ASP A 136 10.61 -0.66 10.12
CA ASP A 136 9.16 -0.88 10.14
C ASP A 136 8.58 -0.28 11.42
N TYR A 137 7.36 -0.60 11.81
CA TYR A 137 6.72 -0.14 13.03
C TYR A 137 6.02 -1.28 13.77
N GLY A 138 5.91 -1.17 15.10
CA GLY A 138 5.44 -2.28 15.94
C GLY A 138 4.48 -1.89 17.06
N LYS A 139 4.05 -0.61 17.13
CA LYS A 139 3.13 -0.16 18.18
C LYS A 139 1.78 -0.87 18.06
N LYS A 140 1.21 -1.22 19.20
CA LYS A 140 -0.15 -1.78 19.28
C LYS A 140 -1.18 -0.73 18.87
N ASP A 141 -1.46 -0.68 17.57
CA ASP A 141 -2.25 0.36 16.90
C ASP A 141 -2.94 -0.26 15.66
N PRO A 142 -4.12 0.23 15.24
CA PRO A 142 -4.81 -0.29 14.04
C PRO A 142 -3.95 -0.38 12.80
N SER A 143 -3.01 0.54 12.58
CA SER A 143 -2.12 0.53 11.43
C SER A 143 -1.26 -0.74 11.33
N LEU A 144 -0.93 -1.39 12.45
CA LEU A 144 -0.15 -2.63 12.47
C LEU A 144 -0.91 -3.80 11.85
N GLY A 145 -2.24 -3.86 12.00
CA GLY A 145 -3.07 -4.88 11.39
C GLY A 145 -3.01 -4.83 9.86
N TRP A 146 -3.23 -3.64 9.29
CA TRP A 146 -3.12 -3.43 7.84
C TRP A 146 -1.71 -3.72 7.34
N ARG A 147 -0.70 -3.27 8.08
CA ARG A 147 0.69 -3.49 7.72
C ARG A 147 1.00 -4.96 7.46
N PHE A 148 0.53 -5.81 8.34
CA PHE A 148 0.81 -7.24 8.30
C PHE A 148 0.04 -7.95 7.19
N THR A 149 -1.26 -7.72 7.11
CA THR A 149 -2.14 -8.34 6.12
C THR A 149 -1.87 -7.81 4.71
N ASP A 150 -1.62 -6.51 4.56
CA ASP A 150 -1.49 -5.87 3.26
C ASP A 150 -0.23 -6.28 2.49
N ALA A 151 0.90 -6.36 3.18
CA ALA A 151 2.17 -6.61 2.51
C ALA A 151 2.80 -7.96 2.89
N TRP A 152 2.92 -8.22 4.17
CA TRP A 152 3.72 -9.34 4.65
C TRP A 152 3.14 -10.70 4.32
N PHE A 153 1.85 -10.90 4.47
CA PHE A 153 1.18 -12.13 4.06
C PHE A 153 1.30 -12.38 2.56
N SER A 154 1.02 -11.38 1.76
CA SER A 154 1.09 -11.48 0.30
C SER A 154 2.49 -11.86 -0.17
N MET A 155 3.50 -11.13 0.29
CA MET A 155 4.90 -11.39 -0.06
C MET A 155 5.38 -12.77 0.39
N ALA A 156 4.92 -13.25 1.56
CA ALA A 156 5.28 -14.56 2.06
C ALA A 156 4.68 -15.71 1.24
N GLY A 157 3.61 -15.46 0.48
CA GLY A 157 2.88 -16.47 -0.29
C GLY A 157 1.64 -16.98 0.45
N GLY A 158 1.03 -16.13 1.29
CA GLY A 158 -0.32 -16.36 1.80
C GLY A 158 -1.35 -15.94 0.76
N GLY A 159 -2.25 -16.84 0.38
CA GLY A 159 -3.29 -16.59 -0.61
C GLY A 159 -3.25 -17.53 -1.81
N ASP A 160 -4.20 -17.39 -2.71
CA ASP A 160 -4.39 -18.29 -3.84
C ASP A 160 -3.76 -17.75 -5.13
N LYS A 161 -3.31 -18.65 -5.98
CA LYS A 161 -2.85 -18.34 -7.33
C LYS A 161 -3.99 -17.88 -8.23
N GLY A 162 -3.69 -16.95 -9.13
CA GLY A 162 -4.63 -16.51 -10.16
C GLY A 162 -5.74 -15.60 -9.66
N LEU A 163 -5.64 -15.10 -8.43
CA LEU A 163 -6.64 -14.22 -7.82
C LEU A 163 -6.07 -12.84 -7.47
N PRO A 164 -5.47 -12.12 -8.42
CA PRO A 164 -4.76 -10.87 -8.14
C PRO A 164 -5.66 -9.75 -7.59
N ASN A 165 -6.99 -9.85 -7.74
CA ASN A 165 -7.95 -8.84 -7.30
C ASN A 165 -8.83 -9.32 -6.15
N GLY A 166 -8.38 -10.32 -5.39
CA GLY A 166 -9.09 -10.78 -4.22
C GLY A 166 -10.44 -11.44 -4.48
N LEU A 167 -10.65 -11.97 -5.68
CA LEU A 167 -11.87 -12.66 -6.07
C LEU A 167 -11.70 -14.17 -5.97
N PRO A 168 -12.60 -14.84 -5.37
CA PRO A 168 -13.46 -14.66 -4.21
C PRO A 168 -12.75 -14.98 -2.92
N VAL A 169 -11.48 -15.30 -3.00
CA VAL A 169 -10.64 -15.77 -1.93
C VAL A 169 -9.52 -14.77 -1.78
N ASP A 170 -9.41 -14.25 -0.92
CA ASP A 170 -8.78 -13.87 0.21
C ASP A 170 -7.30 -13.62 0.09
N GLU A 171 -7.05 -12.37 0.08
CA GLU A 171 -5.73 -11.84 0.23
C GLU A 171 -5.14 -12.06 1.63
N TRP A 172 -5.98 -12.50 2.58
CA TRP A 172 -5.61 -12.68 3.98
C TRP A 172 -5.54 -14.12 4.43
N GLY A 173 -5.76 -15.06 3.53
CA GLY A 173 -6.00 -16.43 3.90
C GLY A 173 -7.37 -16.68 4.55
N ILE A 174 -8.34 -15.78 4.35
CA ILE A 174 -9.72 -15.97 4.79
C ILE A 174 -10.56 -16.43 3.60
N ARG A 175 -11.15 -17.59 3.65
CA ARG A 175 -12.04 -18.12 2.64
C ARG A 175 -13.37 -17.37 2.68
N VAL A 176 -13.77 -16.78 1.56
CA VAL A 176 -15.03 -16.02 1.42
C VAL A 176 -15.89 -16.63 0.32
N GLU A 177 -17.15 -16.90 0.61
CA GLU A 177 -18.16 -17.37 -0.33
C GLU A 177 -19.38 -16.45 -0.24
N ASP A 178 -19.88 -15.97 -1.36
CA ASP A 178 -21.02 -15.05 -1.43
C ASP A 178 -20.94 -13.88 -0.43
N CYS A 179 -19.78 -13.26 -0.32
CA CYS A 179 -19.48 -12.20 0.67
C CYS A 179 -19.58 -12.63 2.14
N HIS A 180 -19.47 -13.93 2.42
CA HIS A 180 -19.45 -14.46 3.78
C HIS A 180 -18.11 -15.14 4.09
N PRO A 181 -17.42 -14.79 5.19
CA PRO A 181 -16.26 -15.53 5.64
C PRO A 181 -16.65 -16.94 6.08
N VAL A 182 -16.13 -17.95 5.40
CA VAL A 182 -16.45 -19.37 5.68
C VAL A 182 -15.33 -20.11 6.38
N GLY A 183 -14.12 -19.63 6.35
CA GLY A 183 -12.98 -20.21 7.05
C GLY A 183 -11.74 -19.34 7.04
N SER A 184 -11.01 -19.28 8.14
CA SER A 184 -9.76 -18.53 8.26
C SER A 184 -8.54 -19.43 8.52
N SER A 185 -8.70 -20.46 9.36
CA SER A 185 -7.61 -21.41 9.60
C SER A 185 -7.48 -22.44 8.48
N VAL A 186 -6.31 -23.07 8.38
CA VAL A 186 -6.05 -24.17 7.42
C VAL A 186 -7.09 -25.28 7.50
N THR A 187 -7.50 -25.66 8.72
CA THR A 187 -8.54 -26.71 8.92
C THR A 187 -9.91 -26.32 8.44
N ARG A 188 -10.13 -25.04 8.15
CA ARG A 188 -11.38 -24.48 7.64
C ARG A 188 -11.27 -23.92 6.23
N GLY A 189 -10.22 -24.30 5.52
CA GLY A 189 -9.98 -23.90 4.13
C GLY A 189 -9.35 -22.52 3.94
N GLY A 190 -8.96 -21.84 5.02
CA GLY A 190 -8.17 -20.59 4.97
C GLY A 190 -6.66 -20.84 5.11
N ASP A 191 -5.89 -19.78 5.33
CA ASP A 191 -4.42 -19.85 5.46
C ASP A 191 -3.88 -18.92 6.57
N THR A 192 -4.73 -18.35 7.42
CA THR A 192 -4.30 -17.36 8.43
C THR A 192 -3.35 -17.91 9.49
N ASN A 193 -3.28 -19.22 9.66
CA ASN A 193 -2.32 -19.95 10.48
C ASN A 193 -1.52 -20.98 9.67
N GLY A 194 -1.46 -20.81 8.36
CA GLY A 194 -0.67 -21.63 7.46
C GLY A 194 0.83 -21.31 7.53
N PRO A 195 1.66 -22.12 6.85
CA PRO A 195 3.12 -21.96 6.91
C PRO A 195 3.59 -20.56 6.50
N ALA A 196 3.00 -19.98 5.46
CA ALA A 196 3.34 -18.64 4.99
C ALA A 196 3.05 -17.56 6.05
N ALA A 197 1.87 -17.62 6.68
CA ALA A 197 1.46 -16.68 7.71
C ALA A 197 2.34 -16.76 8.98
N VAL A 198 2.65 -17.97 9.43
CA VAL A 198 3.53 -18.20 10.58
C VAL A 198 4.94 -17.68 10.27
N TYR A 199 5.47 -17.98 9.09
CA TYR A 199 6.79 -17.52 8.67
C TYR A 199 6.85 -15.98 8.56
N ALA A 200 5.83 -15.36 7.95
CA ALA A 200 5.74 -13.91 7.84
C ALA A 200 5.74 -13.23 9.21
N THR A 201 4.93 -13.74 10.14
CA THR A 201 4.85 -13.21 11.52
C THR A 201 6.20 -13.31 12.23
N GLN A 202 6.86 -14.47 12.12
CA GLN A 202 8.17 -14.69 12.74
C GLN A 202 9.21 -13.72 12.18
N LYS A 203 9.29 -13.59 10.84
CA LYS A 203 10.25 -12.68 10.21
C LYS A 203 9.98 -11.21 10.50
N TYR A 204 8.72 -10.81 10.58
CA TYR A 204 8.36 -9.44 10.98
C TYR A 204 8.93 -9.08 12.35
N VAL A 205 8.71 -9.96 13.34
CA VAL A 205 9.20 -9.77 14.70
C VAL A 205 10.73 -9.82 14.75
N ASP A 206 11.33 -10.83 14.12
CA ASP A 206 12.78 -11.05 14.16
C ASP A 206 13.55 -9.88 13.51
N TRP A 207 13.13 -9.44 12.33
CA TRP A 207 13.81 -8.34 11.64
C TRP A 207 13.63 -7.01 12.36
N MET A 208 12.44 -6.77 12.93
CA MET A 208 12.20 -5.59 13.75
C MET A 208 13.14 -5.54 14.96
N ARG A 209 13.34 -6.67 15.63
CA ARG A 209 14.19 -6.77 16.81
C ARG A 209 15.69 -6.71 16.49
N ALA A 210 16.10 -7.37 15.42
CA ALA A 210 17.51 -7.56 15.09
C ALA A 210 18.09 -6.41 14.27
N TYR A 211 17.32 -5.83 13.33
CA TYR A 211 17.86 -4.99 12.26
C TYR A 211 17.25 -3.59 12.17
N ALA A 212 16.20 -3.27 12.94
CA ALA A 212 15.61 -1.95 13.00
C ALA A 212 16.09 -1.12 14.20
N PRO A 213 15.95 0.23 14.17
CA PRO A 213 16.11 1.04 15.38
C PRO A 213 15.17 0.54 16.49
N LYS A 214 15.64 0.51 17.73
CA LYS A 214 14.85 -0.01 18.86
C LYS A 214 13.54 0.74 19.08
N GLU A 215 13.54 2.02 18.78
CA GLU A 215 12.37 2.92 18.89
C GLU A 215 11.23 2.51 17.93
N ALA A 216 11.57 1.86 16.82
CA ALA A 216 10.62 1.43 15.79
C ALA A 216 9.51 0.51 16.35
N GLN A 217 9.82 -0.30 17.36
CA GLN A 217 8.84 -1.18 18.02
C GLN A 217 7.70 -0.41 18.72
N GLY A 218 7.94 0.83 19.12
CA GLY A 218 6.95 1.71 19.75
C GLY A 218 6.30 2.72 18.81
N MET A 219 6.58 2.65 17.51
CA MET A 219 6.08 3.62 16.52
C MET A 219 4.82 3.13 15.83
N THR A 220 3.97 4.08 15.46
CA THR A 220 2.87 3.92 14.50
C THR A 220 3.38 4.14 13.06
N PHE A 221 2.51 3.92 12.08
CA PHE A 221 2.80 4.27 10.67
C PHE A 221 3.29 5.72 10.51
N SER A 222 2.59 6.69 11.11
CA SER A 222 2.92 8.11 10.98
C SER A 222 4.24 8.51 11.65
N GLU A 223 4.62 7.80 12.71
CA GLU A 223 5.89 8.04 13.41
C GLU A 223 7.07 7.38 12.68
N ALA A 224 6.86 6.23 12.07
CA ALA A 224 7.89 5.48 11.34
C ALA A 224 8.21 6.05 9.95
N GLY A 225 7.20 6.58 9.25
CA GLY A 225 7.32 7.10 7.88
C GLY A 225 8.49 8.08 7.66
N PRO A 226 8.70 9.09 8.52
CA PRO A 226 9.79 10.06 8.39
C PRO A 226 11.18 9.54 8.77
N VAL A 227 11.30 8.40 9.45
CA VAL A 227 12.59 7.90 9.97
C VAL A 227 13.64 7.69 8.87
N PRO A 228 13.34 7.07 7.71
CA PRO A 228 14.34 6.89 6.66
C PRO A 228 14.90 8.19 6.07
N ALA A 229 14.16 9.30 6.19
CA ALA A 229 14.62 10.63 5.76
C ALA A 229 15.83 11.13 6.57
N GLN A 230 16.06 10.60 7.77
CA GLN A 230 17.22 10.93 8.62
C GLN A 230 18.54 10.34 8.07
N GLY A 231 18.47 9.42 7.10
CA GLY A 231 19.60 8.89 6.39
C GLY A 231 20.36 7.77 7.11
N ASN A 232 19.71 7.04 8.00
CA ASN A 232 20.32 5.95 8.79
C ASN A 232 19.73 4.55 8.52
N ILE A 233 18.83 4.42 7.53
CA ILE A 233 18.20 3.16 7.14
C ILE A 233 18.70 2.76 5.75
N ALA A 234 19.05 1.48 5.55
CA ALA A 234 19.56 0.97 4.27
C ALA A 234 18.46 0.50 3.33
N GLN A 235 17.44 -0.17 3.85
CA GLN A 235 16.30 -0.68 3.09
C GLN A 235 15.05 -0.83 3.97
N GLN A 236 13.90 -0.88 3.31
CA GLN A 236 12.62 -1.19 3.94
C GLN A 236 11.58 -1.62 2.90
N ILE A 237 10.45 -2.14 3.37
CA ILE A 237 9.25 -2.36 2.57
C ILE A 237 8.20 -1.45 3.17
N PHE A 238 7.68 -0.50 2.39
CA PHE A 238 6.79 0.53 2.94
C PHE A 238 5.89 1.14 1.87
N TRP A 239 4.86 1.91 2.27
CA TRP A 239 4.02 2.65 1.34
C TRP A 239 4.78 3.82 0.71
N TYR A 240 4.71 3.96 -0.62
CA TYR A 240 5.38 5.05 -1.33
C TYR A 240 4.85 6.45 -0.96
N THR A 241 3.67 6.55 -0.34
CA THR A 241 3.14 7.81 0.19
C THR A 241 4.08 8.46 1.20
N ALA A 242 4.72 7.67 2.06
CA ALA A 242 5.76 8.19 2.96
C ALA A 242 7.00 8.64 2.18
N PHE A 243 7.37 7.97 1.09
CA PHE A 243 8.47 8.38 0.22
C PHE A 243 8.20 9.77 -0.39
N THR A 244 7.07 9.95 -1.05
CA THR A 244 6.74 11.22 -1.71
C THR A 244 6.57 12.37 -0.71
N ALA A 245 6.06 12.09 0.48
CA ALA A 245 5.86 13.09 1.52
C ALA A 245 7.16 13.53 2.20
N ASP A 246 8.07 12.60 2.49
CA ASP A 246 9.15 12.82 3.44
C ASP A 246 10.56 12.69 2.85
N MET A 247 10.74 12.03 1.70
CA MET A 247 12.08 11.68 1.19
C MET A 247 12.52 12.43 -0.06
N THR A 248 11.68 13.31 -0.58
CA THR A 248 11.95 14.09 -1.81
C THR A 248 12.21 15.58 -1.54
N LYS A 249 12.10 16.02 -0.28
CA LYS A 249 12.25 17.44 0.08
C LYS A 249 13.69 17.88 -0.02
N PRO A 250 13.98 19.01 -0.70
CA PRO A 250 15.33 19.58 -0.76
C PRO A 250 15.93 19.81 0.63
N GLY A 251 17.25 19.57 0.75
CA GLY A 251 17.98 19.79 2.01
C GLY A 251 17.98 18.59 2.96
N LEU A 252 17.24 17.52 2.67
CA LEU A 252 17.34 16.28 3.44
C LEU A 252 18.65 15.54 3.12
N PRO A 253 19.23 14.81 4.09
CA PRO A 253 20.45 14.02 3.87
C PRO A 253 20.27 12.90 2.83
N VAL A 254 19.02 12.54 2.49
CA VAL A 254 18.65 11.51 1.52
C VAL A 254 18.29 12.09 0.14
N VAL A 255 18.52 13.38 -0.09
CA VAL A 255 18.28 14.06 -1.37
C VAL A 255 19.57 14.67 -1.88
N ASN A 256 19.89 14.46 -3.14
CA ASN A 256 21.05 15.04 -3.81
C ASN A 256 20.84 16.54 -4.08
N ALA A 257 21.94 17.26 -4.37
CA ALA A 257 21.87 18.69 -4.67
C ALA A 257 21.02 19.03 -5.91
N ASP A 258 20.91 18.11 -6.86
CA ASP A 258 20.07 18.23 -8.06
C ASP A 258 18.58 17.90 -7.79
N GLY A 259 18.23 17.56 -6.56
CA GLY A 259 16.88 17.21 -6.15
C GLY A 259 16.50 15.75 -6.41
N THR A 260 17.41 14.89 -6.88
CA THR A 260 17.17 13.46 -7.02
C THR A 260 17.28 12.75 -5.67
N PRO A 261 16.41 11.77 -5.36
CA PRO A 261 16.50 11.02 -4.11
C PRO A 261 17.65 10.00 -4.15
N LYS A 262 18.27 9.77 -2.99
CA LYS A 262 19.22 8.67 -2.78
C LYS A 262 18.51 7.32 -2.59
N TRP A 263 17.23 7.36 -2.28
CA TRP A 263 16.34 6.21 -2.20
C TRP A 263 15.80 5.85 -3.59
N ARG A 264 15.69 4.54 -3.84
CA ARG A 264 14.93 4.02 -4.98
C ARG A 264 13.96 2.95 -4.53
N MET A 265 12.87 2.83 -5.29
CA MET A 265 11.87 1.78 -5.11
C MET A 265 12.07 0.68 -6.17
N ALA A 266 11.71 -0.54 -5.79
CA ALA A 266 11.73 -1.71 -6.65
C ALA A 266 10.57 -2.65 -6.23
N PRO A 267 10.25 -3.67 -7.03
CA PRO A 267 9.30 -4.70 -6.63
C PRO A 267 9.70 -5.37 -5.31
N SER A 268 8.71 -5.73 -4.50
CA SER A 268 8.91 -6.40 -3.22
C SER A 268 9.56 -7.78 -3.41
N PRO A 269 10.44 -8.22 -2.49
CA PRO A 269 11.05 -9.54 -2.55
C PRO A 269 10.03 -10.64 -2.24
N LYS A 270 10.18 -11.79 -2.89
CA LYS A 270 9.29 -12.95 -2.73
C LYS A 270 9.65 -13.75 -1.48
N GLY A 271 8.66 -14.08 -0.67
CA GLY A 271 8.81 -15.00 0.45
C GLY A 271 8.92 -16.48 -0.03
N PRO A 272 9.24 -17.41 0.87
CA PRO A 272 9.54 -18.79 0.51
C PRO A 272 8.34 -19.62 0.05
N TYR A 273 7.13 -19.17 0.34
CA TYR A 273 5.88 -19.84 -0.08
C TYR A 273 5.20 -19.14 -1.26
N TRP A 274 5.79 -18.06 -1.76
CA TRP A 274 5.26 -17.34 -2.90
C TRP A 274 5.47 -18.13 -4.19
N GLU A 275 4.42 -18.23 -4.98
CA GLU A 275 4.45 -18.90 -6.28
C GLU A 275 3.93 -17.98 -7.37
N GLU A 276 4.33 -18.25 -8.62
CA GLU A 276 3.88 -17.45 -9.76
C GLU A 276 2.35 -17.47 -9.88
N GLY A 277 1.77 -16.29 -10.10
CA GLY A 277 0.32 -16.10 -10.13
C GLY A 277 -0.29 -15.61 -8.78
N MET A 278 0.50 -15.59 -7.70
CA MET A 278 0.09 -14.95 -6.45
C MET A 278 0.33 -13.45 -6.50
N LYS A 279 -0.39 -12.69 -5.66
CA LYS A 279 -0.05 -11.27 -5.47
C LYS A 279 1.25 -11.13 -4.67
N LEU A 280 1.99 -10.08 -4.95
CA LEU A 280 3.30 -9.82 -4.34
C LEU A 280 3.27 -8.67 -3.33
N GLY A 281 2.23 -7.88 -3.32
CA GLY A 281 2.12 -6.74 -2.43
C GLY A 281 0.73 -6.13 -2.44
N TYR A 282 0.60 -5.07 -1.67
CA TYR A 282 -0.62 -4.32 -1.50
C TYR A 282 -0.62 -3.06 -2.36
N GLN A 283 -1.73 -2.85 -3.04
CA GLN A 283 -2.12 -1.59 -3.66
C GLN A 283 -3.57 -1.31 -3.32
N ASP A 284 -3.88 -0.10 -2.87
CA ASP A 284 -5.21 0.33 -2.51
C ASP A 284 -5.52 1.70 -3.10
N THR A 285 -6.78 2.09 -3.03
CA THR A 285 -7.21 3.44 -3.42
C THR A 285 -8.09 4.05 -2.34
N GLY A 286 -7.62 5.16 -1.76
CA GLY A 286 -8.43 6.01 -0.91
C GLY A 286 -9.45 6.74 -1.78
N SER A 287 -10.74 6.57 -1.51
CA SER A 287 -11.79 6.90 -2.46
C SER A 287 -12.98 7.60 -1.80
N TRP A 288 -13.58 8.53 -2.54
CA TRP A 288 -14.80 9.21 -2.12
C TRP A 288 -15.97 8.25 -2.03
N THR A 289 -16.65 8.28 -0.88
CA THR A 289 -17.80 7.45 -0.54
C THR A 289 -18.95 8.35 -0.07
N PHE A 290 -20.17 8.05 -0.50
CA PHE A 290 -21.36 8.81 -0.17
C PHE A 290 -22.40 7.91 0.51
N PHE A 291 -22.94 8.35 1.65
CA PHE A 291 -23.95 7.57 2.37
C PHE A 291 -25.36 7.88 1.84
N LYS A 292 -26.19 6.84 1.76
CA LYS A 292 -27.62 6.99 1.39
C LYS A 292 -28.38 7.87 2.36
N SER A 293 -27.97 7.91 3.62
CA SER A 293 -28.56 8.77 4.67
C SER A 293 -28.21 10.24 4.57
N THR A 294 -27.21 10.62 3.73
CA THR A 294 -26.91 12.03 3.45
C THR A 294 -28.04 12.62 2.60
N PRO A 295 -28.63 13.77 2.97
CA PRO A 295 -29.67 14.39 2.16
C PRO A 295 -29.20 14.63 0.71
N GLU A 296 -30.10 14.42 -0.25
CA GLU A 296 -29.80 14.43 -1.69
C GLU A 296 -29.00 15.68 -2.10
N LYS A 297 -29.43 16.86 -1.69
CA LYS A 297 -28.75 18.12 -2.06
C LYS A 297 -27.30 18.16 -1.60
N GLN A 298 -27.02 17.71 -0.38
CA GLN A 298 -25.66 17.63 0.16
C GLN A 298 -24.86 16.54 -0.54
N ARG A 299 -25.46 15.37 -0.78
CA ARG A 299 -24.82 14.28 -1.51
C ARG A 299 -24.44 14.68 -2.94
N LEU A 300 -25.29 15.40 -3.64
CA LEU A 300 -24.99 15.95 -4.98
C LEU A 300 -23.89 17.02 -4.93
N ALA A 301 -23.87 17.88 -3.92
CA ALA A 301 -22.79 18.86 -3.72
C ALA A 301 -21.45 18.16 -3.46
N ALA A 302 -21.43 17.13 -2.61
CA ALA A 302 -20.25 16.31 -2.36
C ALA A 302 -19.79 15.56 -3.63
N TRP A 303 -20.73 15.07 -4.43
CA TRP A 303 -20.45 14.46 -5.73
C TRP A 303 -19.76 15.41 -6.71
N LEU A 304 -20.25 16.64 -6.82
CA LEU A 304 -19.62 17.69 -7.65
C LEU A 304 -18.19 18.00 -7.16
N TYR A 305 -18.01 18.11 -5.84
CA TYR A 305 -16.70 18.35 -5.26
C TYR A 305 -15.72 17.20 -5.52
N ALA A 306 -16.17 15.95 -5.31
CA ALA A 306 -15.35 14.77 -5.57
C ALA A 306 -14.91 14.70 -7.06
N GLN A 307 -15.81 14.98 -7.99
CA GLN A 307 -15.47 15.04 -9.42
C GLN A 307 -14.45 16.16 -9.72
N PHE A 308 -14.60 17.33 -9.09
CA PHE A 308 -13.65 18.43 -9.27
C PHE A 308 -12.25 18.04 -8.81
N VAL A 309 -12.09 17.53 -7.58
CA VAL A 309 -10.78 17.20 -7.01
C VAL A 309 -10.11 16.01 -7.67
N THR A 310 -10.87 15.17 -8.37
CA THR A 310 -10.38 14.00 -9.11
C THR A 310 -10.37 14.20 -10.63
N SER A 311 -10.74 15.39 -11.12
CA SER A 311 -10.70 15.70 -12.55
C SER A 311 -9.28 15.60 -13.12
N LYS A 312 -9.15 15.29 -14.42
CA LYS A 312 -7.85 15.11 -15.09
C LYS A 312 -6.88 16.28 -14.85
N THR A 313 -7.38 17.52 -14.89
CA THR A 313 -6.56 18.71 -14.66
C THR A 313 -6.12 18.83 -13.20
N VAL A 314 -7.01 18.58 -12.25
CA VAL A 314 -6.70 18.72 -10.82
C VAL A 314 -5.84 17.56 -10.35
N SER A 315 -6.13 16.32 -10.75
CA SER A 315 -5.36 15.14 -10.36
C SER A 315 -3.91 15.24 -10.83
N LEU A 316 -3.67 15.67 -12.07
CA LEU A 316 -2.30 15.88 -12.57
C LEU A 316 -1.55 16.95 -11.75
N LYS A 317 -2.19 18.08 -11.42
CA LYS A 317 -1.58 19.10 -10.56
C LYS A 317 -1.25 18.56 -9.16
N LYS A 318 -2.16 17.80 -8.57
CA LYS A 318 -1.94 17.13 -7.28
C LYS A 318 -0.72 16.20 -7.34
N THR A 319 -0.60 15.40 -8.39
CA THR A 319 0.51 14.46 -8.58
C THR A 319 1.85 15.19 -8.76
N ILE A 320 1.89 16.26 -9.54
CA ILE A 320 3.11 17.06 -9.75
C ILE A 320 3.63 17.68 -8.44
N VAL A 321 2.75 18.07 -7.54
CA VAL A 321 3.16 18.65 -6.24
C VAL A 321 3.45 17.60 -5.15
N GLY A 322 3.46 16.31 -5.50
CA GLY A 322 3.92 15.23 -4.62
C GLY A 322 2.80 14.37 -4.02
N LEU A 323 1.55 14.52 -4.45
CA LEU A 323 0.48 13.59 -4.11
C LEU A 323 0.53 12.35 -5.02
N THR A 324 -0.22 11.33 -4.66
CA THR A 324 -0.22 10.06 -5.38
C THR A 324 -0.96 10.16 -6.71
N PRO A 325 -0.47 9.53 -7.78
CA PRO A 325 -1.18 9.48 -9.06
C PRO A 325 -2.44 8.63 -8.94
N ILE A 326 -3.55 9.09 -9.52
CA ILE A 326 -4.84 8.37 -9.48
C ILE A 326 -5.36 7.99 -10.86
N ARG A 327 -4.77 8.54 -11.93
CA ARG A 327 -5.23 8.33 -13.31
C ARG A 327 -4.11 7.78 -14.19
N GLU A 328 -4.47 6.90 -15.12
CA GLU A 328 -3.56 6.41 -16.16
C GLU A 328 -3.03 7.56 -17.02
N SER A 329 -3.90 8.53 -17.33
CA SER A 329 -3.50 9.74 -18.07
C SER A 329 -2.49 10.60 -17.32
N ASP A 330 -2.53 10.65 -15.98
CA ASP A 330 -1.53 11.35 -15.18
C ASP A 330 -0.18 10.66 -15.29
N ILE A 331 -0.14 9.36 -15.04
CA ILE A 331 1.10 8.56 -15.04
C ILE A 331 1.77 8.51 -16.40
N ASN A 332 0.98 8.57 -17.47
CA ASN A 332 1.47 8.54 -18.86
C ASN A 332 1.73 9.95 -19.45
N SER A 333 1.55 11.00 -18.65
CA SER A 333 1.81 12.37 -19.10
C SER A 333 3.30 12.67 -19.27
N GLN A 334 3.62 13.66 -20.12
CA GLN A 334 4.99 14.15 -20.24
C GLN A 334 5.50 14.75 -18.93
N ALA A 335 4.63 15.45 -18.18
CA ALA A 335 4.98 16.01 -16.88
C ALA A 335 5.47 14.94 -15.88
N MET A 336 4.84 13.78 -15.86
CA MET A 336 5.28 12.67 -15.02
C MET A 336 6.56 12.02 -15.53
N THR A 337 6.78 11.95 -16.84
CA THR A 337 8.04 11.51 -17.43
C THR A 337 9.20 12.43 -17.01
N ASP A 338 8.99 13.72 -17.05
CA ASP A 338 10.00 14.71 -16.66
C ASP A 338 10.29 14.68 -15.14
N LEU A 339 9.27 14.33 -14.34
CA LEU A 339 9.39 14.23 -12.88
C LEU A 339 9.96 12.88 -12.40
N ALA A 340 9.90 11.83 -13.23
CA ALA A 340 10.29 10.47 -12.86
C ALA A 340 11.67 10.35 -12.17
N PRO A 341 12.75 11.06 -12.60
CA PRO A 341 14.04 11.01 -11.90
C PRO A 341 13.99 11.43 -10.43
N LYS A 342 13.00 12.25 -10.04
CA LYS A 342 12.82 12.75 -8.67
C LYS A 342 11.88 11.87 -7.84
N LEU A 343 11.31 10.82 -8.42
CA LEU A 343 10.33 9.95 -7.76
C LEU A 343 10.85 8.52 -7.50
N GLY A 344 12.16 8.29 -7.67
CA GLY A 344 12.85 7.09 -7.18
C GLY A 344 12.34 5.75 -7.72
N GLY A 345 11.66 5.70 -8.88
CA GLY A 345 11.12 4.48 -9.49
C GLY A 345 9.59 4.36 -9.42
N LEU A 346 8.88 5.33 -8.86
CA LEU A 346 7.42 5.30 -8.75
C LEU A 346 6.73 5.28 -10.12
N VAL A 347 7.18 6.09 -11.06
CA VAL A 347 6.60 6.17 -12.41
C VAL A 347 6.81 4.85 -13.15
N GLU A 348 7.99 4.27 -13.03
CA GLU A 348 8.35 2.98 -13.59
C GLU A 348 7.47 1.86 -13.03
N PHE A 349 7.20 1.86 -11.72
CA PHE A 349 6.27 0.91 -11.10
C PHE A 349 4.87 1.02 -11.70
N TYR A 350 4.30 2.23 -11.79
CA TYR A 350 2.96 2.41 -12.34
C TYR A 350 2.83 2.08 -13.82
N ARG A 351 3.92 2.22 -14.59
CA ARG A 351 3.97 1.85 -16.01
C ARG A 351 4.32 0.37 -16.24
N SER A 352 4.72 -0.34 -15.19
CA SER A 352 5.08 -1.76 -15.29
C SER A 352 3.85 -2.66 -15.40
N PRO A 353 3.84 -3.65 -16.30
CA PRO A 353 2.79 -4.67 -16.33
C PRO A 353 2.78 -5.55 -15.06
N ALA A 354 3.89 -5.63 -14.32
CA ALA A 354 3.96 -6.37 -13.06
C ALA A 354 3.11 -5.75 -11.95
N ARG A 355 2.66 -4.51 -12.09
CA ARG A 355 1.77 -3.83 -11.13
C ARG A 355 0.52 -4.63 -10.78
N VAL A 356 0.03 -5.47 -11.68
CA VAL A 356 -1.14 -6.34 -11.44
C VAL A 356 -0.96 -7.31 -10.25
N GLN A 357 0.28 -7.53 -9.80
CA GLN A 357 0.57 -8.35 -8.62
C GLN A 357 0.36 -7.57 -7.30
N TRP A 358 0.08 -6.28 -7.35
CA TRP A 358 -0.30 -5.44 -6.20
C TRP A 358 -1.79 -5.21 -6.22
N THR A 359 -2.49 -5.71 -5.21
CA THR A 359 -3.96 -5.67 -5.11
C THR A 359 -4.40 -5.28 -3.71
N PRO A 360 -5.64 -4.78 -3.53
CA PRO A 360 -6.19 -4.52 -2.21
C PRO A 360 -6.31 -5.79 -1.37
N THR A 361 -6.30 -5.63 -0.06
CA THR A 361 -6.50 -6.70 0.90
C THR A 361 -7.91 -6.62 1.50
N GLY A 362 -8.54 -7.77 1.73
CA GLY A 362 -9.83 -7.84 2.41
C GLY A 362 -11.01 -7.23 1.67
N THR A 363 -10.86 -6.94 0.38
CA THR A 363 -11.86 -6.26 -0.45
C THR A 363 -13.24 -6.92 -0.36
N ASN A 364 -13.28 -8.25 -0.37
CA ASN A 364 -14.53 -9.02 -0.31
C ASN A 364 -14.87 -9.52 1.10
N VAL A 365 -14.12 -9.12 2.12
CA VAL A 365 -14.33 -9.54 3.50
C VAL A 365 -15.21 -8.52 4.23
N PRO A 366 -16.47 -8.82 4.52
CA PRO A 366 -17.29 -7.95 5.35
C PRO A 366 -16.70 -7.87 6.77
N ASP A 367 -16.91 -6.74 7.44
CA ASP A 367 -16.37 -6.48 8.78
C ASP A 367 -14.82 -6.49 8.88
N TYR A 368 -14.14 -6.21 7.75
CA TYR A 368 -12.68 -6.13 7.69
C TYR A 368 -12.03 -5.38 8.88
N PRO A 369 -12.48 -4.19 9.28
CA PRO A 369 -11.86 -3.47 10.40
C PRO A 369 -11.93 -4.24 11.73
N ARG A 370 -12.97 -5.05 11.93
CA ARG A 370 -13.11 -5.88 13.11
C ARG A 370 -12.15 -7.07 13.09
N LEU A 371 -11.96 -7.67 11.94
CA LEU A 371 -10.98 -8.74 11.76
C LEU A 371 -9.55 -8.24 11.89
N ALA A 372 -9.23 -7.09 11.28
CA ALA A 372 -7.93 -6.44 11.41
C ALA A 372 -7.57 -6.14 12.87
N GLN A 373 -8.56 -5.82 13.71
CA GLN A 373 -8.35 -5.62 15.15
C GLN A 373 -7.79 -6.87 15.84
N LEU A 374 -8.19 -8.04 15.44
CA LEU A 374 -7.66 -9.29 15.99
C LEU A 374 -6.16 -9.43 15.69
N TRP A 375 -5.74 -9.04 14.48
CA TRP A 375 -4.34 -9.08 14.09
C TRP A 375 -3.48 -8.14 14.92
N TRP A 376 -3.74 -6.82 14.85
CA TRP A 376 -2.89 -5.87 15.51
C TRP A 376 -2.90 -5.97 17.04
N SER A 377 -3.96 -6.53 17.63
CA SER A 377 -4.02 -6.72 19.08
C SER A 377 -3.17 -7.90 19.59
N HIS A 378 -2.76 -8.81 18.70
CA HIS A 378 -1.99 -10.01 19.04
C HIS A 378 -0.57 -10.04 18.46
N ILE A 379 -0.29 -9.29 17.40
CA ILE A 379 1.05 -9.21 16.78
C ILE A 379 1.98 -8.30 17.61
N ALA A 380 1.47 -7.23 18.19
CA ALA A 380 2.22 -6.25 18.96
C ALA A 380 2.78 -6.77 20.28
#